data_e65a48e3bbfe6366bba29591f30ee79c
#
_entry.id   e65a48e3bbfe6366bba29591f30ee79c
#
_cell.length_a   1.000
_cell.length_b   1.000
_cell.length_c   1.000
_cell.angle_alpha   90.00
_cell.angle_beta   90.00
_cell.angle_gamma   90.00
#
_symmetry.space_group_name_H-M   'P 1'
#
loop_
_entity.id
_entity.type
_entity.pdbx_description
1 polymer ?
#
loop_
_entity_poly.entity_id
_entity_poly.type
_entity_poly.pdbx_seq_one_letter_code
_entity_poly.pdbx_strand_id
1 'polypeptide(L)'
;MNKKLSFGALAGIASLSLYSCQQPAAPAATAEAATPTVTNESLLQIVEDLPTTQAFLKDPIPDADIQRIVNAGINAPSAMNKQPWHFTVVSNAELIQQMAQDQQAAMKKMQMPPKDAPKAGEGDKPKPPTSKGPKSAMGDSPVVIVISCAEGSELDAGLACESMNDMANLLGYGTKIASSPSIYLNGENKAAYYEKLQIPEGQRVVTVLLLGKINTELYDAKTAATPRNPKEQVVSFVK
;
A
#
# COMPACT_ATOMS: atom_id res chain seq x y z
N MET A 1 28.03 -3.77 81.93
CA MET A 1 29.37 -3.52 82.50
C MET A 1 30.03 -2.40 81.73
N ASN A 2 30.35 -1.38 82.44
CA ASN A 2 31.05 -0.15 82.12
C ASN A 2 32.34 -0.37 81.32
N LYS A 3 32.69 0.52 80.43
CA LYS A 3 33.89 1.34 80.55
C LYS A 3 33.91 2.49 79.54
N LYS A 4 34.07 3.66 80.16
CA LYS A 4 34.39 4.97 79.58
C LYS A 4 35.86 5.04 79.18
N LEU A 5 36.15 6.16 78.54
CA LEU A 5 37.38 6.97 78.46
C LEU A 5 37.93 7.05 77.05
N SER A 6 38.46 8.16 76.47
CA SER A 6 38.70 9.53 76.98
C SER A 6 39.29 10.30 75.80
N PHE A 7 39.01 11.57 75.70
CA PHE A 7 39.65 12.72 75.07
C PHE A 7 41.00 12.58 74.39
N GLY A 8 41.13 13.26 73.24
CA GLY A 8 42.39 13.71 72.70
C GLY A 8 42.11 14.74 71.55
N ALA A 9 42.17 16.01 71.94
CA ALA A 9 42.10 17.12 70.97
C ALA A 9 43.51 17.36 70.38
N LEU A 10 43.58 17.50 69.08
CA LEU A 10 44.70 18.15 68.38
C LEU A 10 44.19 19.02 67.25
N ALA A 11 44.48 20.31 67.35
CA ALA A 11 44.21 21.31 66.32
C ALA A 11 45.19 21.15 65.18
N GLY A 12 44.67 21.06 63.98
CA GLY A 12 45.42 21.08 62.70
C GLY A 12 44.79 22.05 61.75
N ILE A 13 45.49 23.11 61.45
CA ILE A 13 45.14 24.13 60.45
C ILE A 13 45.18 23.47 59.08
N ALA A 14 44.07 23.39 58.42
CA ALA A 14 44.01 22.93 57.00
C ALA A 14 43.57 24.07 56.11
N SER A 15 44.43 24.40 55.17
CA SER A 15 44.30 25.34 54.11
C SER A 15 43.10 24.96 53.16
N LEU A 16 42.19 25.90 52.98
CA LEU A 16 41.12 25.80 51.98
C LEU A 16 41.74 25.91 50.54
N SER A 17 41.81 24.79 49.85
CA SER A 17 42.01 24.78 48.42
C SER A 17 40.61 24.79 47.78
N LEU A 18 40.25 25.91 47.16
CA LEU A 18 39.07 26.05 46.32
C LEU A 18 39.25 25.21 45.03
N TYR A 19 38.77 23.99 45.03
CA TYR A 19 38.58 23.24 43.81
C TYR A 19 37.30 23.72 43.12
N SER A 20 37.47 24.51 42.05
CA SER A 20 36.42 24.82 41.09
C SER A 20 36.03 23.54 40.36
N CYS A 21 34.90 22.93 40.74
CA CYS A 21 34.28 21.89 39.92
C CYS A 21 33.68 22.56 38.66
N GLN A 22 34.42 22.51 37.54
CA GLN A 22 33.82 22.69 36.24
C GLN A 22 32.92 21.49 35.97
N GLN A 23 31.61 21.69 36.00
CA GLN A 23 30.63 20.73 35.47
C GLN A 23 30.90 20.55 33.98
N PRO A 24 31.01 19.30 33.48
CA PRO A 24 31.04 19.07 32.05
C PRO A 24 29.72 19.55 31.43
N ALA A 25 29.84 20.35 30.39
CA ALA A 25 28.69 20.80 29.61
C ALA A 25 27.85 19.60 29.18
N ALA A 26 26.55 19.65 29.45
CA ALA A 26 25.60 18.65 28.98
C ALA A 26 25.70 18.56 27.45
N PRO A 27 25.68 17.34 26.86
CA PRO A 27 25.67 17.21 25.40
C PRO A 27 24.45 17.95 24.88
N ALA A 28 24.68 18.76 23.83
CA ALA A 28 23.62 19.46 23.12
C ALA A 28 22.54 18.44 22.71
N ALA A 29 21.31 18.68 23.15
CA ALA A 29 20.15 17.90 22.73
C ALA A 29 20.13 17.91 21.19
N THR A 30 20.38 16.76 20.59
CA THR A 30 20.09 16.53 19.17
C THR A 30 18.62 16.87 18.97
N ALA A 31 18.33 17.86 18.14
CA ALA A 31 16.98 18.19 17.76
C ALA A 31 16.35 16.92 17.15
N GLU A 32 15.44 16.32 17.91
CA GLU A 32 14.60 15.23 17.46
C GLU A 32 13.85 15.77 16.26
N ALA A 33 14.07 15.19 15.08
CA ALA A 33 13.38 15.60 13.87
C ALA A 33 11.88 15.46 14.16
N ALA A 34 11.17 16.58 14.17
CA ALA A 34 9.74 16.61 14.45
C ALA A 34 9.05 15.66 13.48
N THR A 35 8.43 14.63 13.99
CA THR A 35 7.56 13.73 13.21
C THR A 35 6.50 14.62 12.56
N PRO A 36 6.33 14.57 11.23
CA PRO A 36 5.36 15.43 10.57
C PRO A 36 3.97 15.16 11.16
N THR A 37 3.33 16.21 11.65
CA THR A 37 1.97 16.11 12.18
C THR A 37 1.03 15.81 11.02
N VAL A 38 0.44 14.60 11.00
CA VAL A 38 -0.60 14.25 10.03
C VAL A 38 -1.83 15.08 10.37
N THR A 39 -2.24 15.94 9.46
CA THR A 39 -3.45 16.77 9.59
C THR A 39 -4.62 16.11 8.86
N ASN A 40 -5.85 16.45 9.22
CA ASN A 40 -7.04 16.00 8.50
C ASN A 40 -6.96 16.38 7.01
N GLU A 41 -6.41 17.55 6.69
CA GLU A 41 -6.22 18.00 5.31
C GLU A 41 -5.27 17.08 4.52
N SER A 42 -4.16 16.64 5.12
CA SER A 42 -3.25 15.70 4.46
C SER A 42 -3.87 14.34 4.21
N LEU A 43 -4.80 13.89 5.06
CA LEU A 43 -5.54 12.64 4.86
C LEU A 43 -6.57 12.77 3.73
N LEU A 44 -7.29 13.90 3.68
CA LEU A 44 -8.23 14.20 2.60
C LEU A 44 -7.52 14.24 1.25
N GLN A 45 -6.35 14.88 1.18
CA GLN A 45 -5.56 14.98 -0.03
C GLN A 45 -5.13 13.59 -0.55
N ILE A 46 -4.84 12.63 0.35
CA ILE A 46 -4.51 11.25 -0.05
C ILE A 46 -5.69 10.62 -0.79
N VAL A 47 -6.92 10.78 -0.29
CA VAL A 47 -8.12 10.20 -0.91
C VAL A 47 -8.48 10.93 -2.21
N GLU A 48 -8.29 12.25 -2.28
CA GLU A 48 -8.58 13.04 -3.48
C GLU A 48 -7.62 12.76 -4.64
N ASP A 49 -6.35 12.49 -4.33
CA ASP A 49 -5.29 12.32 -5.34
C ASP A 49 -4.95 10.88 -5.69
N LEU A 50 -5.62 9.87 -5.09
CA LEU A 50 -5.31 8.44 -5.21
C LEU A 50 -4.63 8.05 -6.54
N PRO A 51 -3.29 8.03 -6.62
CA PRO A 51 -2.59 7.73 -7.86
C PRO A 51 -2.54 6.21 -8.09
N THR A 52 -2.68 5.80 -9.34
CA THR A 52 -2.44 4.41 -9.71
C THR A 52 -0.94 4.17 -9.86
N THR A 53 -0.33 3.41 -8.97
CA THR A 53 1.10 3.10 -9.01
C THR A 53 1.43 2.12 -10.14
N GLN A 54 2.44 2.44 -10.95
CA GLN A 54 2.85 1.60 -12.09
C GLN A 54 4.17 0.86 -11.84
N ALA A 55 4.96 1.28 -10.86
CA ALA A 55 6.24 0.66 -10.51
C ALA A 55 6.40 0.57 -9.00
N PHE A 56 6.83 -0.59 -8.52
CA PHE A 56 7.02 -0.88 -7.10
C PHE A 56 8.46 -1.23 -6.80
N LEU A 57 8.91 -0.92 -5.58
CA LEU A 57 10.10 -1.51 -4.99
C LEU A 57 9.74 -2.92 -4.48
N LYS A 58 10.72 -3.82 -4.49
CA LYS A 58 10.53 -5.20 -4.01
C LYS A 58 10.72 -5.38 -2.50
N ASP A 59 10.79 -4.28 -1.78
CA ASP A 59 10.89 -4.30 -0.33
C ASP A 59 9.68 -5.00 0.29
N PRO A 60 9.89 -5.88 1.27
CA PRO A 60 8.79 -6.55 1.95
C PRO A 60 7.91 -5.53 2.69
N ILE A 61 6.62 -5.82 2.76
CA ILE A 61 5.66 -5.06 3.56
C ILE A 61 5.54 -5.76 4.92
N PRO A 62 5.62 -5.04 6.05
CA PRO A 62 5.41 -5.62 7.38
C PRO A 62 4.04 -6.30 7.49
N ASP A 63 3.98 -7.46 8.14
CA ASP A 63 2.75 -8.20 8.34
C ASP A 63 1.68 -7.38 9.06
N ALA A 64 2.07 -6.52 10.00
CA ALA A 64 1.15 -5.63 10.71
C ALA A 64 0.41 -4.67 9.76
N ASP A 65 1.09 -4.17 8.73
CA ASP A 65 0.48 -3.28 7.74
C ASP A 65 -0.42 -4.07 6.78
N ILE A 66 0.00 -5.27 6.37
CA ILE A 66 -0.84 -6.18 5.58
C ILE A 66 -2.14 -6.48 6.33
N GLN A 67 -2.05 -6.79 7.63
CA GLN A 67 -3.23 -7.04 8.46
C GLN A 67 -4.16 -5.83 8.55
N ARG A 68 -3.63 -4.62 8.68
CA ARG A 68 -4.43 -3.38 8.67
C ARG A 68 -5.17 -3.20 7.35
N ILE A 69 -4.49 -3.43 6.23
CA ILE A 69 -5.07 -3.32 4.89
C ILE A 69 -6.19 -4.35 4.71
N VAL A 70 -5.94 -5.61 5.04
CA VAL A 70 -6.95 -6.67 4.94
C VAL A 70 -8.15 -6.39 5.85
N ASN A 71 -7.92 -5.92 7.07
CA ASN A 71 -8.99 -5.54 8.00
C ASN A 71 -9.87 -4.41 7.45
N ALA A 72 -9.31 -3.45 6.71
CA ALA A 72 -10.12 -2.44 6.04
C ALA A 72 -11.08 -3.07 5.01
N GLY A 73 -10.61 -4.06 4.24
CA GLY A 73 -11.47 -4.81 3.32
C GLY A 73 -12.53 -5.65 4.02
N ILE A 74 -12.20 -6.29 5.14
CA ILE A 74 -13.16 -7.07 5.95
C ILE A 74 -14.26 -6.17 6.52
N ASN A 75 -13.93 -4.93 6.89
CA ASN A 75 -14.89 -3.97 7.44
C ASN A 75 -15.65 -3.16 6.38
N ALA A 76 -15.45 -3.42 5.10
CA ALA A 76 -16.20 -2.77 4.04
C ALA A 76 -17.70 -3.10 4.13
N PRO A 77 -18.59 -2.21 3.67
CA PRO A 77 -20.01 -2.51 3.61
C PRO A 77 -20.31 -3.58 2.55
N SER A 78 -21.34 -4.40 2.80
CA SER A 78 -21.88 -5.33 1.82
C SER A 78 -23.39 -5.42 1.91
N ALA A 79 -24.05 -5.81 0.83
CA ALA A 79 -25.49 -5.96 0.78
C ALA A 79 -25.96 -6.94 1.88
N MET A 80 -26.81 -6.46 2.79
CA MET A 80 -27.32 -7.22 3.95
C MET A 80 -26.21 -7.82 4.83
N ASN A 81 -25.05 -7.22 4.84
CA ASN A 81 -23.86 -7.70 5.56
C ASN A 81 -23.48 -9.15 5.21
N LYS A 82 -23.65 -9.54 3.95
CA LYS A 82 -23.35 -10.92 3.50
C LYS A 82 -21.86 -11.23 3.43
N GLN A 83 -21.01 -10.21 3.29
CA GLN A 83 -19.55 -10.34 3.23
C GLN A 83 -19.09 -11.45 2.25
N PRO A 84 -19.52 -11.38 0.97
CA PRO A 84 -19.43 -12.48 0.03
C PRO A 84 -18.05 -12.63 -0.62
N TRP A 85 -17.06 -11.92 -0.13
CA TRP A 85 -15.69 -11.87 -0.64
C TRP A 85 -14.77 -12.89 0.04
N HIS A 86 -13.69 -13.18 -0.66
CA HIS A 86 -12.51 -13.83 -0.09
C HIS A 86 -11.25 -13.10 -0.59
N PHE A 87 -10.27 -12.92 0.30
CA PHE A 87 -9.00 -12.24 0.00
C PHE A 87 -7.87 -13.23 0.13
N THR A 88 -7.14 -13.45 -0.95
CA THR A 88 -5.90 -14.23 -0.93
C THR A 88 -4.71 -13.28 -0.99
N VAL A 89 -3.96 -13.20 0.10
CA VAL A 89 -2.73 -12.40 0.17
C VAL A 89 -1.57 -13.24 -0.34
N VAL A 90 -0.97 -12.81 -1.44
CA VAL A 90 0.16 -13.48 -2.08
C VAL A 90 1.42 -12.64 -1.86
N SER A 91 2.36 -13.14 -1.07
CA SER A 91 3.72 -12.59 -0.89
C SER A 91 4.82 -13.51 -1.46
N ASN A 92 4.42 -14.65 -2.02
CA ASN A 92 5.34 -15.57 -2.69
C ASN A 92 5.81 -14.97 -4.03
N ALA A 93 7.07 -14.55 -4.10
CA ALA A 93 7.63 -13.88 -5.25
C ALA A 93 7.58 -14.71 -6.54
N GLU A 94 7.78 -16.03 -6.43
CA GLU A 94 7.77 -16.94 -7.58
C GLU A 94 6.34 -17.06 -8.16
N LEU A 95 5.35 -17.18 -7.29
CA LEU A 95 3.94 -17.22 -7.70
C LEU A 95 3.52 -15.89 -8.34
N ILE A 96 3.93 -14.76 -7.79
CA ILE A 96 3.67 -13.43 -8.37
C ILE A 96 4.30 -13.31 -9.75
N GLN A 97 5.55 -13.76 -9.92
CA GLN A 97 6.20 -13.76 -11.23
C GLN A 97 5.50 -14.67 -12.24
N GLN A 98 5.07 -15.85 -11.84
CA GLN A 98 4.30 -16.75 -12.68
C GLN A 98 2.98 -16.08 -13.12
N MET A 99 2.23 -15.51 -12.18
CA MET A 99 0.99 -14.78 -12.46
C MET A 99 1.21 -13.64 -13.44
N ALA A 100 2.30 -12.88 -13.30
CA ALA A 100 2.64 -11.78 -14.20
C ALA A 100 2.98 -12.26 -15.62
N GLN A 101 3.71 -13.36 -15.75
CA GLN A 101 4.06 -13.96 -17.04
C GLN A 101 2.82 -14.51 -17.75
N ASP A 102 1.97 -15.22 -17.03
CA ASP A 102 0.74 -15.81 -17.59
C ASP A 102 -0.27 -14.72 -18.00
N GLN A 103 -0.36 -13.64 -17.22
CA GLN A 103 -1.13 -12.46 -17.63
C GLN A 103 -0.63 -11.89 -18.96
N GLN A 104 0.69 -11.71 -19.12
CA GLN A 104 1.26 -11.19 -20.36
C GLN A 104 1.01 -12.15 -21.54
N ALA A 105 1.11 -13.46 -21.32
CA ALA A 105 0.83 -14.46 -22.34
C ALA A 105 -0.66 -14.45 -22.75
N ALA A 106 -1.57 -14.37 -21.79
CA ALA A 106 -3.01 -14.26 -22.06
C ALA A 106 -3.36 -12.99 -22.85
N MET A 107 -2.79 -11.84 -22.44
CA MET A 107 -3.01 -10.58 -23.17
C MET A 107 -2.50 -10.61 -24.62
N LYS A 108 -1.39 -11.30 -24.87
CA LYS A 108 -0.88 -11.51 -26.25
C LYS A 108 -1.83 -12.39 -27.08
N LYS A 109 -2.39 -13.46 -26.48
CA LYS A 109 -3.33 -14.36 -27.15
C LYS A 109 -4.67 -13.66 -27.51
N MET A 110 -5.13 -12.73 -26.66
CA MET A 110 -6.39 -12.03 -26.85
C MET A 110 -6.39 -11.05 -28.01
N GLN A 111 -5.29 -10.93 -28.79
CA GLN A 111 -5.14 -9.98 -29.88
C GLN A 111 -5.96 -8.71 -29.61
N MET A 112 -5.37 -7.75 -28.88
CA MET A 112 -6.01 -6.43 -28.79
C MET A 112 -6.37 -5.99 -30.23
N PRO A 113 -7.58 -5.49 -30.44
CA PRO A 113 -7.98 -5.04 -31.77
C PRO A 113 -6.91 -4.11 -32.35
N PRO A 114 -6.68 -4.10 -33.66
CA PRO A 114 -5.66 -3.26 -34.27
C PRO A 114 -5.77 -1.84 -33.74
N LYS A 115 -4.62 -1.18 -33.56
CA LYS A 115 -4.57 0.21 -33.05
C LYS A 115 -5.41 1.20 -33.89
N ASP A 116 -5.85 0.77 -35.08
CA ASP A 116 -6.58 1.54 -36.04
C ASP A 116 -8.12 1.32 -36.01
N ALA A 117 -8.65 0.55 -35.04
CA ALA A 117 -10.09 0.52 -34.82
C ALA A 117 -10.56 1.92 -34.39
N PRO A 118 -11.63 2.48 -34.99
CA PRO A 118 -12.11 3.80 -34.66
C PRO A 118 -12.44 3.86 -33.17
N LYS A 119 -11.65 4.63 -32.44
CA LYS A 119 -11.83 4.82 -31.02
C LYS A 119 -13.01 5.74 -30.81
N ALA A 120 -14.08 5.21 -30.22
CA ALA A 120 -15.19 6.03 -29.81
C ALA A 120 -14.69 7.08 -28.80
N GLY A 121 -14.67 8.36 -29.19
CA GLY A 121 -14.58 9.49 -28.26
C GLY A 121 -13.19 9.90 -27.77
N GLU A 122 -12.10 9.65 -28.50
CA GLU A 122 -10.81 10.28 -28.20
C GLU A 122 -10.78 11.74 -28.67
N GLY A 123 -11.25 12.66 -27.79
CA GLY A 123 -10.68 14.00 -27.76
C GLY A 123 -9.23 13.91 -27.25
N ASP A 124 -8.42 14.94 -27.54
CA ASP A 124 -6.99 15.08 -27.24
C ASP A 124 -6.63 14.73 -25.77
N LYS A 125 -6.64 13.45 -25.42
CA LYS A 125 -6.17 12.98 -24.11
C LYS A 125 -4.65 12.90 -24.18
N PRO A 126 -3.92 13.56 -23.28
CA PRO A 126 -2.47 13.45 -23.23
C PRO A 126 -2.10 11.96 -23.06
N LYS A 127 -1.18 11.48 -23.90
CA LYS A 127 -0.66 10.12 -23.77
C LYS A 127 -0.05 9.97 -22.37
N PRO A 128 -0.37 8.89 -21.63
CA PRO A 128 0.29 8.64 -20.37
C PRO A 128 1.79 8.61 -20.59
N PRO A 129 2.61 9.17 -19.68
CA PRO A 129 4.05 9.17 -19.81
C PRO A 129 4.54 7.73 -19.96
N THR A 130 5.43 7.51 -20.94
CA THR A 130 6.04 6.20 -21.15
C THR A 130 6.98 5.93 -19.99
N SER A 131 6.61 5.03 -19.08
CA SER A 131 7.50 4.60 -18.01
C SER A 131 8.75 3.96 -18.60
N LYS A 132 9.93 4.38 -18.17
CA LYS A 132 11.21 3.78 -18.56
C LYS A 132 11.47 2.44 -17.86
N GLY A 133 10.51 1.94 -17.06
CA GLY A 133 10.65 0.78 -16.19
C GLY A 133 10.08 -0.51 -16.74
N PRO A 134 10.25 -1.62 -16.00
CA PRO A 134 9.69 -2.91 -16.34
C PRO A 134 8.19 -2.82 -16.51
N LYS A 135 7.68 -3.48 -17.53
CA LYS A 135 6.31 -3.33 -18.03
C LYS A 135 5.26 -4.11 -17.25
N SER A 136 5.61 -4.71 -16.12
CA SER A 136 4.71 -5.52 -15.32
C SER A 136 4.65 -5.02 -13.87
N ALA A 137 3.72 -4.12 -13.61
CA ALA A 137 3.47 -3.68 -12.23
C ALA A 137 3.21 -4.87 -11.28
N MET A 138 2.57 -5.95 -11.75
CA MET A 138 2.35 -7.15 -10.95
C MET A 138 3.66 -7.84 -10.60
N GLY A 139 4.56 -8.07 -11.55
CA GLY A 139 5.83 -8.74 -11.31
C GLY A 139 6.77 -7.96 -10.39
N ASP A 140 6.58 -6.65 -10.26
CA ASP A 140 7.37 -5.79 -9.36
C ASP A 140 6.74 -5.61 -7.99
N SER A 141 5.45 -5.90 -7.85
CA SER A 141 4.73 -5.80 -6.58
C SER A 141 5.22 -6.87 -5.59
N PRO A 142 5.63 -6.50 -4.36
CA PRO A 142 6.01 -7.49 -3.33
C PRO A 142 4.81 -8.23 -2.75
N VAL A 143 3.62 -7.65 -2.84
CA VAL A 143 2.36 -8.26 -2.37
C VAL A 143 1.26 -8.05 -3.40
N VAL A 144 0.52 -9.10 -3.68
CA VAL A 144 -0.69 -9.08 -4.51
C VAL A 144 -1.85 -9.63 -3.67
N ILE A 145 -2.90 -8.85 -3.50
CA ILE A 145 -4.13 -9.35 -2.88
C ILE A 145 -5.11 -9.71 -4.00
N VAL A 146 -5.45 -10.98 -4.10
CA VAL A 146 -6.45 -11.48 -5.04
C VAL A 146 -7.81 -11.41 -4.37
N ILE A 147 -8.76 -10.74 -5.01
CA ILE A 147 -10.12 -10.57 -4.49
C ILE A 147 -11.07 -11.44 -5.32
N SER A 148 -11.73 -12.38 -4.66
CA SER A 148 -12.78 -13.21 -5.24
C SER A 148 -14.09 -13.02 -4.50
N CYS A 149 -15.20 -13.32 -5.17
CA CYS A 149 -16.53 -13.29 -4.55
C CYS A 149 -17.49 -14.26 -5.26
N ALA A 150 -18.64 -14.50 -4.61
CA ALA A 150 -19.77 -15.17 -5.25
C ALA A 150 -20.27 -14.35 -6.45
N GLU A 151 -20.81 -15.00 -7.45
CA GLU A 151 -21.39 -14.35 -8.63
C GLU A 151 -22.52 -13.37 -8.23
N GLY A 152 -22.53 -12.19 -8.87
CA GLY A 152 -23.48 -11.12 -8.57
C GLY A 152 -23.11 -10.27 -7.33
N SER A 153 -21.94 -10.50 -6.73
CA SER A 153 -21.45 -9.75 -5.57
C SER A 153 -20.21 -8.89 -5.89
N GLU A 154 -20.00 -8.60 -7.18
CA GLU A 154 -18.82 -7.87 -7.65
C GLU A 154 -18.76 -6.43 -7.10
N LEU A 155 -19.93 -5.81 -6.85
CA LEU A 155 -19.98 -4.49 -6.21
C LEU A 155 -19.43 -4.54 -4.78
N ASP A 156 -19.87 -5.52 -3.99
CA ASP A 156 -19.41 -5.70 -2.61
C ASP A 156 -17.88 -5.95 -2.58
N ALA A 157 -17.39 -6.81 -3.49
CA ALA A 157 -15.96 -7.07 -3.63
C ALA A 157 -15.17 -5.81 -4.07
N GLY A 158 -15.76 -4.97 -4.92
CA GLY A 158 -15.20 -3.68 -5.34
C GLY A 158 -15.08 -2.70 -4.17
N LEU A 159 -16.10 -2.59 -3.34
CA LEU A 159 -16.09 -1.76 -2.13
C LEU A 159 -15.00 -2.22 -1.15
N ALA A 160 -14.87 -3.52 -0.94
CA ALA A 160 -13.82 -4.08 -0.08
C ALA A 160 -12.42 -3.82 -0.65
N CYS A 161 -12.25 -3.95 -1.98
CA CYS A 161 -11.00 -3.64 -2.65
C CYS A 161 -10.61 -2.17 -2.48
N GLU A 162 -11.57 -1.24 -2.63
CA GLU A 162 -11.33 0.19 -2.46
C GLU A 162 -10.98 0.53 -1.01
N SER A 163 -11.65 -0.06 -0.02
CA SER A 163 -11.30 0.14 1.38
C SER A 163 -9.86 -0.31 1.69
N MET A 164 -9.39 -1.40 1.08
CA MET A 164 -8.00 -1.84 1.18
C MET A 164 -7.04 -0.88 0.48
N ASN A 165 -7.43 -0.37 -0.69
CA ASN A 165 -6.70 0.61 -1.46
C ASN A 165 -6.46 1.90 -0.66
N ASP A 166 -7.51 2.45 -0.08
CA ASP A 166 -7.45 3.64 0.78
C ASP A 166 -6.53 3.41 1.99
N MET A 167 -6.70 2.30 2.70
CA MET A 167 -5.87 1.98 3.86
C MET A 167 -4.39 1.86 3.48
N ALA A 168 -4.08 1.23 2.35
CA ALA A 168 -2.71 1.09 1.88
C ALA A 168 -2.08 2.46 1.56
N ASN A 169 -2.82 3.35 0.90
CA ASN A 169 -2.35 4.71 0.60
C ASN A 169 -2.17 5.54 1.88
N LEU A 170 -3.07 5.42 2.86
CA LEU A 170 -2.94 6.06 4.17
C LEU A 170 -1.70 5.57 4.95
N LEU A 171 -1.26 4.34 4.73
CA LEU A 171 -0.03 3.78 5.28
C LEU A 171 1.22 4.16 4.46
N GLY A 172 1.06 4.91 3.37
CA GLY A 172 2.17 5.39 2.52
C GLY A 172 2.62 4.38 1.47
N TYR A 173 1.86 3.33 1.20
CA TYR A 173 2.11 2.41 0.10
C TYR A 173 1.49 2.88 -1.20
N GLY A 174 2.15 2.56 -2.31
CA GLY A 174 1.53 2.66 -3.62
C GLY A 174 0.66 1.44 -3.91
N THR A 175 -0.40 1.66 -4.69
CA THR A 175 -1.36 0.62 -5.04
C THR A 175 -1.73 0.66 -6.52
N LYS A 176 -2.22 -0.48 -7.01
CA LYS A 176 -2.88 -0.57 -8.32
C LYS A 176 -3.98 -1.63 -8.28
N ILE A 177 -5.21 -1.20 -8.44
CA ILE A 177 -6.32 -2.10 -8.71
C ILE A 177 -6.25 -2.53 -10.18
N ALA A 178 -6.22 -3.83 -10.44
CA ALA A 178 -6.10 -4.37 -11.77
C ALA A 178 -7.10 -5.53 -11.98
N SER A 179 -8.06 -5.33 -12.90
CA SER A 179 -9.06 -6.36 -13.21
C SER A 179 -8.61 -7.31 -14.33
N SER A 180 -7.65 -6.91 -15.16
CA SER A 180 -7.16 -7.77 -16.24
C SER A 180 -6.62 -9.15 -15.81
N PRO A 181 -6.02 -9.34 -14.61
CA PRO A 181 -5.65 -10.66 -14.14
C PRO A 181 -6.82 -11.62 -13.96
N SER A 182 -8.04 -11.13 -13.66
CA SER A 182 -9.21 -11.99 -13.51
C SER A 182 -9.52 -12.80 -14.78
N ILE A 183 -9.15 -12.28 -15.95
CA ILE A 183 -9.41 -12.92 -17.24
C ILE A 183 -8.67 -14.27 -17.32
N TYR A 184 -7.39 -14.29 -17.01
CA TYR A 184 -6.61 -15.53 -17.09
C TYR A 184 -6.76 -16.40 -15.85
N LEU A 185 -6.97 -15.80 -14.65
CA LEU A 185 -7.20 -16.54 -13.41
C LEU A 185 -8.54 -17.32 -13.44
N ASN A 186 -9.53 -16.80 -14.17
CA ASN A 186 -10.80 -17.50 -14.40
C ASN A 186 -10.82 -18.31 -15.72
N GLY A 187 -9.72 -18.29 -16.49
CA GLY A 187 -9.61 -18.89 -17.81
C GLY A 187 -9.24 -20.38 -17.80
N GLU A 188 -8.47 -20.81 -18.82
CA GLU A 188 -8.10 -22.21 -19.06
C GLU A 188 -7.40 -22.87 -17.86
N ASN A 189 -6.55 -22.15 -17.12
CA ASN A 189 -5.82 -22.65 -15.99
C ASN A 189 -6.51 -22.38 -14.63
N LYS A 190 -7.82 -22.11 -14.65
CA LYS A 190 -8.60 -21.77 -13.46
C LYS A 190 -8.38 -22.74 -12.31
N ALA A 191 -8.52 -24.04 -12.55
CA ALA A 191 -8.42 -25.07 -11.50
C ALA A 191 -7.09 -25.00 -10.76
N ALA A 192 -5.96 -24.93 -11.48
CA ALA A 192 -4.63 -24.86 -10.89
C ALA A 192 -4.38 -23.58 -10.10
N TYR A 193 -4.91 -22.44 -10.58
CA TYR A 193 -4.81 -21.18 -9.85
C TYR A 193 -5.70 -21.14 -8.61
N TYR A 194 -6.92 -21.67 -8.70
CA TYR A 194 -7.85 -21.70 -7.60
C TYR A 194 -7.34 -22.55 -6.43
N GLU A 195 -6.70 -23.67 -6.74
CA GLU A 195 -6.02 -24.50 -5.73
C GLU A 195 -4.86 -23.74 -5.09
N LYS A 196 -3.92 -23.18 -5.88
CA LYS A 196 -2.75 -22.44 -5.37
C LYS A 196 -3.15 -21.19 -4.57
N LEU A 197 -4.19 -20.49 -5.00
CA LEU A 197 -4.68 -19.26 -4.38
C LEU A 197 -5.73 -19.51 -3.31
N GLN A 198 -6.12 -20.77 -3.08
CA GLN A 198 -7.13 -21.17 -2.10
C GLN A 198 -8.46 -20.42 -2.30
N ILE A 199 -8.86 -20.24 -3.57
CA ILE A 199 -10.13 -19.60 -3.89
C ILE A 199 -11.29 -20.54 -3.51
N PRO A 200 -12.25 -20.11 -2.68
CA PRO A 200 -13.38 -20.93 -2.28
C PRO A 200 -14.22 -21.42 -3.47
N GLU A 201 -14.83 -22.60 -3.32
CA GLU A 201 -15.79 -23.11 -4.29
C GLU A 201 -16.96 -22.14 -4.47
N GLY A 202 -17.45 -22.01 -5.70
CA GLY A 202 -18.56 -21.10 -6.03
C GLY A 202 -18.14 -19.62 -6.16
N GLN A 203 -16.87 -19.30 -5.92
CA GLN A 203 -16.36 -17.94 -6.12
C GLN A 203 -15.62 -17.78 -7.46
N ARG A 204 -15.49 -16.52 -7.88
CA ARG A 204 -14.68 -16.12 -9.03
C ARG A 204 -13.76 -14.95 -8.65
N VAL A 205 -12.59 -14.90 -9.24
CA VAL A 205 -11.69 -13.75 -9.10
C VAL A 205 -12.29 -12.55 -9.82
N VAL A 206 -12.42 -11.43 -9.13
CA VAL A 206 -12.96 -10.16 -9.66
C VAL A 206 -11.84 -9.22 -10.05
N THR A 207 -10.90 -9.01 -9.15
CA THR A 207 -9.79 -8.07 -9.34
C THR A 207 -8.61 -8.47 -8.47
N VAL A 208 -7.49 -7.81 -8.66
CA VAL A 208 -6.33 -7.89 -7.77
C VAL A 208 -5.93 -6.49 -7.34
N LEU A 209 -5.45 -6.36 -6.11
CA LEU A 209 -4.80 -5.17 -5.59
C LEU A 209 -3.30 -5.44 -5.52
N LEU A 210 -2.53 -4.71 -6.33
CA LEU A 210 -1.07 -4.71 -6.26
C LEU A 210 -0.65 -3.71 -5.19
N LEU A 211 0.35 -4.06 -4.39
CA LEU A 211 0.73 -3.32 -3.21
C LEU A 211 2.25 -3.32 -3.02
N GLY A 212 2.84 -2.18 -2.73
CA GLY A 212 4.27 -2.03 -2.49
C GLY A 212 4.70 -0.59 -2.26
N LYS A 213 5.95 -0.36 -1.87
CA LYS A 213 6.53 0.99 -1.90
C LYS A 213 6.65 1.47 -3.33
N ILE A 214 6.37 2.75 -3.56
CA ILE A 214 6.45 3.36 -4.89
C ILE A 214 7.91 3.43 -5.33
N ASN A 215 8.22 2.97 -6.53
CA ASN A 215 9.52 3.18 -7.15
C ASN A 215 9.51 4.54 -7.89
N THR A 216 9.92 5.59 -7.20
CA THR A 216 9.92 6.97 -7.72
C THR A 216 11.00 7.22 -8.78
N GLU A 217 12.01 6.35 -8.90
CA GLU A 217 13.01 6.44 -9.96
C GLU A 217 12.44 6.03 -11.32
N LEU A 218 11.53 5.06 -11.32
CA LEU A 218 10.90 4.54 -12.53
C LEU A 218 9.56 5.19 -12.85
N TYR A 219 8.92 5.81 -11.87
CA TYR A 219 7.56 6.30 -12.01
C TYR A 219 7.30 7.52 -11.13
N ASP A 220 6.95 8.62 -11.75
CA ASP A 220 6.46 9.80 -11.06
C ASP A 220 4.92 9.81 -11.06
N ALA A 221 4.33 9.51 -9.92
CA ALA A 221 2.88 9.46 -9.74
C ALA A 221 2.19 10.79 -10.05
N LYS A 222 2.87 11.92 -9.83
CA LYS A 222 2.31 13.26 -10.08
C LYS A 222 2.18 13.57 -11.57
N THR A 223 3.15 13.10 -12.38
CA THR A 223 3.12 13.30 -13.84
C THR A 223 2.34 12.24 -14.57
N ALA A 224 2.03 11.13 -13.92
CA ALA A 224 1.35 9.97 -14.48
C ALA A 224 -0.14 9.88 -14.14
N ALA A 225 -0.70 10.91 -13.52
CA ALA A 225 -2.12 10.96 -13.20
C ALA A 225 -2.98 10.78 -14.47
N THR A 226 -3.84 9.78 -14.44
CA THR A 226 -4.80 9.56 -15.53
C THR A 226 -5.84 10.66 -15.53
N PRO A 227 -6.04 11.41 -16.63
CA PRO A 227 -7.05 12.45 -16.70
C PRO A 227 -8.43 11.93 -16.32
N ARG A 228 -9.18 12.72 -15.55
CA ARG A 228 -10.57 12.43 -15.21
C ARG A 228 -11.51 13.20 -16.12
N ASN A 229 -12.71 12.69 -16.32
CA ASN A 229 -13.74 13.42 -17.05
C ASN A 229 -14.13 14.68 -16.28
N PRO A 230 -14.48 15.76 -16.97
CA PRO A 230 -15.00 16.97 -16.35
C PRO A 230 -16.22 16.67 -15.47
N LYS A 231 -16.34 17.38 -14.35
CA LYS A 231 -17.43 17.16 -13.36
C LYS A 231 -18.82 17.23 -14.01
N GLU A 232 -18.99 18.12 -14.96
CA GLU A 232 -20.26 18.37 -15.67
C GLU A 232 -20.72 17.17 -16.51
N GLN A 233 -19.79 16.26 -16.86
CA GLN A 233 -20.09 15.04 -17.63
C GLN A 233 -20.49 13.86 -16.72
N VAL A 234 -20.15 13.91 -15.43
CA VAL A 234 -20.30 12.77 -14.54
C VAL A 234 -21.16 13.05 -13.32
N VAL A 235 -21.57 14.34 -13.09
CA VAL A 235 -22.38 14.74 -11.94
C VAL A 235 -23.59 15.54 -12.40
N SER A 236 -24.76 15.18 -11.88
CA SER A 236 -26.01 15.96 -12.04
C SER A 236 -26.52 16.38 -10.67
N PHE A 237 -26.83 17.65 -10.51
CA PHE A 237 -27.48 18.19 -9.32
C PHE A 237 -28.97 18.39 -9.58
N VAL A 238 -29.82 17.60 -8.94
CA VAL A 238 -31.28 17.75 -8.98
C VAL A 238 -31.69 18.47 -7.69
N LYS A 239 -32.28 19.69 -7.82
CA LYS A 239 -32.72 20.53 -6.70
C LYS A 239 -34.23 20.57 -6.64
#